data_1191924bdd74aa13a7d3b9559c887c28
#
_entry.id   1191924bdd74aa13a7d3b9559c887c28
#
_cell.length_a   1.000
_cell.length_b   1.000
_cell.length_c   1.000
_cell.angle_alpha   90.00
_cell.angle_beta   90.00
_cell.angle_gamma   90.00
#
_symmetry.space_group_name_H-M   'P 1'
#
loop_
_entity.id
_entity.type
_entity.pdbx_description
1 polymer ?
#
loop_
_entity_poly.entity_id
_entity_poly.type
_entity_poly.pdbx_seq_one_letter_code
_entity_poly.pdbx_strand_id
1 'polypeptide(L)'
;MIDYIVGIDFGHGETAAWVIPTSEGRNPARIDTNEGCALKLKSSNLVNECVIDSEVYFTPPTTYSLTKTPFADICNQMKMRISELKHDENKMKAFKEYIKCVVQRLFELNSTIMRAEGGAPNFLLYMASPTRWTDEEKKEYLNFFNEAISSLNLRFESIIDESDAAYFSRMSKTNIAQTSLVIDYGSSTIDYTLVRNGKKISDNNWSNQQLGASCIENAMLTYGREQDYQAFDSALKATKAYLQDHKLNHIHAEAYLKKACQIAKHTTYKEVDGRYFDIDYPIIKEVATDKKCNIRFQWDGDLNDAAKAYQEEVKNDLFSLRQNIRKVNDQKDPDNIIMSGGACIMPWFQRAVKEVFPNSVPIMDLEPSYVVAQGVAMYAKAQIKAVNLLMSEIESQHFDKMYKEADAEATHQAMCQLSGAVVQDVTNSAPITGDSIRKKFNDFIAGLNKQNLAFSQMVQTNFNNALSLELQKIVANAIQHAFGIKADVSNIKVNIPIDVLAWNDQSFSPDGWCYKAMTNFIDESSSRFSFTWDKLRDRSEAAEIARGVQRKIKELDFVSLTTYPEDFLKDFGESLKQIAKLEANRLLAEKQLFRTTFTA
;
A
#
# COMPACT_ATOMS: atom_id res chain seq x y z
N MET A 1 -19.44 10.16 7.99
CA MET A 1 -19.09 8.72 7.87
C MET A 1 -18.97 8.42 6.38
N ILE A 2 -17.93 7.70 5.97
CA ILE A 2 -17.70 7.36 4.56
C ILE A 2 -18.67 6.26 4.18
N ASP A 3 -19.33 6.40 3.02
CA ASP A 3 -20.33 5.45 2.55
C ASP A 3 -19.74 4.48 1.52
N TYR A 4 -18.86 4.98 0.65
CA TYR A 4 -18.30 4.20 -0.45
C TYR A 4 -16.81 4.46 -0.64
N ILE A 5 -16.10 3.43 -1.07
CA ILE A 5 -14.72 3.49 -1.54
C ILE A 5 -14.74 3.15 -3.03
N VAL A 6 -14.15 4.03 -3.83
CA VAL A 6 -14.05 3.88 -5.28
C VAL A 6 -12.59 3.71 -5.67
N GLY A 7 -12.27 2.58 -6.30
CA GLY A 7 -10.97 2.32 -6.90
C GLY A 7 -11.03 2.53 -8.41
N ILE A 8 -10.07 3.27 -8.95
CA ILE A 8 -10.00 3.55 -10.39
C ILE A 8 -8.61 3.14 -10.91
N ASP A 9 -8.61 2.37 -11.98
CA ASP A 9 -7.42 2.09 -12.77
C ASP A 9 -7.45 2.93 -14.05
N PHE A 10 -6.65 3.97 -14.10
CA PHE A 10 -6.41 4.74 -15.31
C PHE A 10 -5.30 4.07 -16.12
N GLY A 11 -5.62 3.00 -16.82
CA GLY A 11 -4.67 2.27 -17.63
C GLY A 11 -4.21 3.04 -18.87
N HIS A 12 -3.13 2.58 -19.50
CA HIS A 12 -2.61 3.20 -20.73
C HIS A 12 -3.55 2.99 -21.92
N GLY A 13 -4.21 1.85 -22.00
CA GLY A 13 -5.15 1.49 -23.07
C GLY A 13 -6.61 1.58 -22.65
N GLU A 14 -6.91 1.19 -21.42
CA GLU A 14 -8.28 1.08 -20.90
C GLU A 14 -8.35 1.67 -19.48
N THR A 15 -9.51 2.20 -19.12
CA THR A 15 -9.81 2.67 -17.76
C THR A 15 -11.00 1.92 -17.22
N ALA A 16 -10.89 1.46 -15.97
CA ALA A 16 -11.92 0.76 -15.23
C ALA A 16 -12.11 1.36 -13.83
N ALA A 17 -13.32 1.21 -13.27
CA ALA A 17 -13.62 1.67 -11.92
C ALA A 17 -14.45 0.64 -11.16
N TRP A 18 -14.24 0.57 -9.86
CA TRP A 18 -14.88 -0.34 -8.94
C TRP A 18 -15.33 0.35 -7.67
N VAL A 19 -16.49 -0.04 -7.12
CA VAL A 19 -17.01 0.52 -5.87
C VAL A 19 -17.22 -0.56 -4.82
N ILE A 20 -16.88 -0.26 -3.58
CA ILE A 20 -17.18 -1.10 -2.41
C ILE A 20 -17.85 -0.24 -1.35
N PRO A 21 -19.03 -0.62 -0.82
CA PRO A 21 -19.63 0.05 0.32
C PRO A 21 -18.83 -0.22 1.61
N THR A 22 -18.81 0.74 2.51
CA THR A 22 -18.10 0.61 3.80
C THR A 22 -18.90 -0.16 4.84
N SER A 23 -20.24 -0.10 4.75
CA SER A 23 -21.15 -0.80 5.65
C SER A 23 -22.43 -1.23 4.92
N GLU A 24 -23.10 -2.27 5.42
CA GLU A 24 -24.39 -2.72 4.87
C GLU A 24 -25.51 -1.71 5.09
N GLY A 25 -25.53 -1.04 6.24
CA GLY A 25 -26.58 -0.08 6.61
C GLY A 25 -26.63 1.19 5.76
N ARG A 26 -25.63 1.44 4.93
CA ARG A 26 -25.54 2.59 4.01
C ARG A 26 -25.44 2.18 2.55
N ASN A 27 -25.89 0.98 2.24
CA ASN A 27 -25.79 0.33 0.95
C ASN A 27 -27.20 0.01 0.39
N PRO A 28 -27.99 1.02 0.00
CA PRO A 28 -29.35 0.82 -0.46
C PRO A 28 -29.43 -0.01 -1.76
N ALA A 29 -28.37 -0.04 -2.54
CA ALA A 29 -28.29 -0.87 -3.75
C ALA A 29 -27.95 -2.35 -3.46
N ARG A 30 -27.69 -2.71 -2.19
CA ARG A 30 -27.31 -4.06 -1.75
C ARG A 30 -26.09 -4.63 -2.50
N ILE A 31 -25.12 -3.78 -2.78
CA ILE A 31 -23.83 -4.19 -3.34
C ILE A 31 -23.11 -5.06 -2.29
N ASP A 32 -22.45 -6.12 -2.72
CA ASP A 32 -21.67 -6.94 -1.82
C ASP A 32 -20.59 -6.10 -1.10
N THR A 33 -20.58 -6.16 0.23
CA THR A 33 -19.66 -5.35 1.03
C THR A 33 -18.23 -5.86 1.00
N ASN A 34 -17.97 -7.08 0.57
CA ASN A 34 -16.64 -7.65 0.48
C ASN A 34 -16.06 -7.53 -0.93
N GLU A 35 -16.87 -7.80 -1.94
CA GLU A 35 -16.42 -7.82 -3.33
C GLU A 35 -16.73 -6.53 -4.08
N GLY A 36 -17.83 -5.83 -3.74
CA GLY A 36 -18.25 -4.63 -4.45
C GLY A 36 -18.80 -4.91 -5.85
N CYS A 37 -18.77 -3.91 -6.70
CA CYS A 37 -19.14 -4.07 -8.11
C CYS A 37 -18.41 -3.09 -9.03
N ALA A 38 -18.33 -3.45 -10.32
CA ALA A 38 -17.82 -2.56 -11.36
C ALA A 38 -18.77 -1.38 -11.59
N LEU A 39 -18.20 -0.21 -11.85
CA LEU A 39 -18.96 1.01 -12.16
C LEU A 39 -19.04 1.24 -13.65
N LYS A 40 -20.22 1.71 -14.10
CA LYS A 40 -20.44 2.05 -15.50
C LYS A 40 -19.66 3.29 -15.92
N LEU A 41 -19.00 3.20 -17.05
CA LEU A 41 -18.26 4.29 -17.69
C LEU A 41 -18.78 4.61 -19.11
N LYS A 42 -19.63 3.74 -19.68
CA LYS A 42 -20.33 3.96 -20.96
C LYS A 42 -21.84 4.04 -20.73
N SER A 43 -22.50 4.88 -21.50
CA SER A 43 -23.97 5.07 -21.44
C SER A 43 -24.77 4.10 -22.31
N SER A 44 -24.12 3.11 -22.94
CA SER A 44 -24.76 2.16 -23.84
C SER A 44 -25.17 0.87 -23.12
N ASN A 45 -26.21 0.20 -23.61
CA ASN A 45 -26.64 -1.11 -23.12
C ASN A 45 -25.82 -2.28 -23.71
N LEU A 46 -24.56 -2.03 -24.07
CA LEU A 46 -23.66 -3.02 -24.65
C LEU A 46 -22.86 -3.74 -23.57
N VAL A 47 -22.44 -4.95 -23.88
CA VAL A 47 -21.49 -5.72 -23.05
C VAL A 47 -20.22 -4.88 -22.84
N ASN A 48 -19.73 -4.77 -21.60
CA ASN A 48 -18.57 -3.96 -21.18
C ASN A 48 -18.82 -2.44 -21.00
N GLU A 49 -19.98 -2.09 -20.45
CA GLU A 49 -20.24 -0.70 -20.05
C GLU A 49 -19.28 -0.14 -18.99
N CYS A 50 -18.56 -1.01 -18.29
CA CYS A 50 -17.71 -0.65 -17.16
C CYS A 50 -16.23 -0.43 -17.51
N VAL A 51 -15.84 -0.60 -18.78
CA VAL A 51 -14.49 -0.29 -19.28
C VAL A 51 -14.58 0.68 -20.44
N ILE A 52 -13.72 1.70 -20.44
CA ILE A 52 -13.57 2.62 -21.58
C ILE A 52 -12.13 2.63 -22.05
N ASP A 53 -11.94 2.91 -23.34
CA ASP A 53 -10.61 3.20 -23.88
C ASP A 53 -10.05 4.45 -23.20
N SER A 54 -8.76 4.44 -22.84
CA SER A 54 -8.07 5.59 -22.23
C SER A 54 -7.73 6.62 -23.30
N GLU A 55 -8.77 7.30 -23.76
CA GLU A 55 -8.67 8.31 -24.81
C GLU A 55 -9.66 9.46 -24.60
N VAL A 56 -9.30 10.63 -25.03
CA VAL A 56 -10.16 11.81 -25.06
C VAL A 56 -10.15 12.42 -26.46
N TYR A 57 -11.32 12.81 -26.90
CA TYR A 57 -11.53 13.50 -28.16
C TYR A 57 -11.61 15.01 -27.89
N PHE A 58 -10.92 15.81 -28.67
CA PHE A 58 -11.04 17.25 -28.55
C PHE A 58 -11.24 17.91 -29.89
N THR A 59 -12.14 18.89 -29.91
CA THR A 59 -12.40 19.76 -31.05
C THR A 59 -11.84 21.13 -30.71
N PRO A 60 -10.89 21.64 -31.48
CA PRO A 60 -10.38 22.99 -31.24
C PRO A 60 -11.51 24.05 -31.25
N PRO A 61 -11.47 25.05 -30.35
CA PRO A 61 -10.32 25.38 -29.51
C PRO A 61 -10.26 24.67 -28.16
N THR A 62 -11.34 24.06 -27.59
CA THR A 62 -11.29 23.59 -26.18
C THR A 62 -12.34 22.60 -25.76
N THR A 63 -13.08 21.97 -26.65
CA THR A 63 -14.12 21.01 -26.23
C THR A 63 -13.55 19.60 -26.16
N TYR A 64 -13.59 19.00 -24.96
CA TYR A 64 -13.13 17.63 -24.70
C TYR A 64 -14.33 16.71 -24.46
N SER A 65 -14.24 15.48 -24.93
CA SER A 65 -15.29 14.47 -24.78
C SER A 65 -14.71 13.06 -24.70
N LEU A 66 -15.32 12.20 -23.87
CA LEU A 66 -15.05 10.75 -23.88
C LEU A 66 -15.80 10.01 -25.00
N THR A 67 -16.66 10.71 -25.72
CA THR A 67 -17.38 10.16 -26.86
C THR A 67 -16.81 10.76 -28.12
N LYS A 68 -16.51 9.90 -29.09
CA LYS A 68 -16.00 10.30 -30.39
C LYS A 68 -16.97 11.29 -31.04
N THR A 69 -16.42 12.44 -31.45
CA THR A 69 -17.17 13.44 -32.20
C THR A 69 -16.59 13.53 -33.60
N PRO A 70 -17.39 13.84 -34.63
CA PRO A 70 -16.88 14.05 -35.97
C PRO A 70 -15.79 15.14 -35.95
N PHE A 71 -14.72 14.94 -36.70
CA PHE A 71 -13.61 15.90 -36.85
C PHE A 71 -12.85 16.23 -35.56
N ALA A 72 -12.99 15.41 -34.50
CA ALA A 72 -12.21 15.56 -33.28
C ALA A 72 -10.84 14.91 -33.44
N ASP A 73 -9.84 15.55 -32.82
CA ASP A 73 -8.54 14.91 -32.60
C ASP A 73 -8.61 13.92 -31.45
N ILE A 74 -7.69 12.97 -31.41
CA ILE A 74 -7.61 11.93 -30.37
C ILE A 74 -6.32 12.13 -29.58
N CYS A 75 -6.46 12.19 -28.26
CA CYS A 75 -5.35 11.99 -27.36
C CYS A 75 -5.54 10.68 -26.62
N ASN A 76 -4.57 9.78 -26.74
CA ASN A 76 -4.55 8.46 -26.11
C ASN A 76 -3.18 8.18 -25.52
N GLN A 77 -2.99 7.00 -24.93
CA GLN A 77 -1.72 6.59 -24.33
C GLN A 77 -1.21 7.63 -23.32
N MET A 78 -2.10 8.08 -22.42
CA MET A 78 -1.86 9.22 -21.53
C MET A 78 -1.19 8.84 -20.21
N LYS A 79 -1.23 7.57 -19.81
CA LYS A 79 -0.60 7.08 -18.56
C LYS A 79 0.92 7.11 -18.70
N MET A 80 1.51 8.23 -18.33
CA MET A 80 2.95 8.51 -18.40
C MET A 80 3.40 9.16 -17.09
N ARG A 81 4.71 9.17 -16.84
CA ARG A 81 5.27 9.98 -15.76
C ARG A 81 5.02 11.45 -16.01
N ILE A 82 4.72 12.19 -14.95
CA ILE A 82 4.46 13.63 -15.09
C ILE A 82 5.69 14.36 -15.63
N SER A 83 6.90 13.92 -15.28
CA SER A 83 8.14 14.45 -15.84
C SER A 83 8.19 14.35 -17.38
N GLU A 84 7.66 13.26 -17.95
CA GLU A 84 7.57 13.07 -19.40
C GLU A 84 6.45 13.94 -20.02
N LEU A 85 5.30 14.03 -19.34
CA LEU A 85 4.16 14.84 -19.77
C LEU A 85 4.46 16.35 -19.80
N LYS A 86 5.35 16.84 -18.95
CA LYS A 86 5.76 18.27 -18.92
C LYS A 86 6.37 18.77 -20.23
N HIS A 87 6.83 17.88 -21.10
CA HIS A 87 7.37 18.22 -22.41
C HIS A 87 6.30 18.36 -23.50
N ASP A 88 5.02 18.02 -23.21
CA ASP A 88 3.89 18.13 -24.13
C ASP A 88 2.68 18.75 -23.41
N GLU A 89 2.58 20.07 -23.47
CA GLU A 89 1.52 20.84 -22.80
C GLU A 89 0.12 20.44 -23.29
N ASN A 90 -0.03 20.13 -24.58
CA ASN A 90 -1.32 19.73 -25.15
C ASN A 90 -1.76 18.37 -24.62
N LYS A 91 -0.83 17.42 -24.56
CA LYS A 91 -1.10 16.08 -23.99
C LYS A 91 -1.38 16.17 -22.49
N MET A 92 -0.64 16.99 -21.77
CA MET A 92 -0.87 17.23 -20.35
C MET A 92 -2.26 17.82 -20.09
N LYS A 93 -2.68 18.82 -20.88
CA LYS A 93 -4.03 19.40 -20.79
C LYS A 93 -5.11 18.39 -21.15
N ALA A 94 -4.93 17.63 -22.23
CA ALA A 94 -5.86 16.59 -22.64
C ALA A 94 -6.00 15.51 -21.57
N PHE A 95 -4.92 15.14 -20.90
CA PHE A 95 -4.95 14.16 -19.81
C PHE A 95 -5.70 14.68 -18.58
N LYS A 96 -5.51 15.94 -18.17
CA LYS A 96 -6.32 16.54 -17.09
C LYS A 96 -7.81 16.53 -17.42
N GLU A 97 -8.17 16.91 -18.64
CA GLU A 97 -9.57 16.90 -19.07
C GLU A 97 -10.13 15.47 -19.16
N TYR A 98 -9.33 14.49 -19.60
CA TYR A 98 -9.72 13.08 -19.58
C TYR A 98 -10.07 12.61 -18.15
N ILE A 99 -9.17 12.84 -17.18
CA ILE A 99 -9.37 12.47 -15.78
C ILE A 99 -10.68 13.08 -15.26
N LYS A 100 -10.88 14.38 -15.49
CA LYS A 100 -12.09 15.11 -15.08
C LYS A 100 -13.34 14.51 -15.71
N CYS A 101 -13.34 14.28 -17.02
CA CYS A 101 -14.47 13.70 -17.75
C CYS A 101 -14.81 12.29 -17.27
N VAL A 102 -13.79 11.46 -16.99
CA VAL A 102 -14.00 10.10 -16.43
C VAL A 102 -14.66 10.18 -15.07
N VAL A 103 -14.15 10.98 -14.16
CA VAL A 103 -14.72 11.11 -12.81
C VAL A 103 -16.14 11.66 -12.86
N GLN A 104 -16.42 12.70 -13.65
CA GLN A 104 -17.78 13.22 -13.82
C GLN A 104 -18.73 12.16 -14.32
N ARG A 105 -18.37 11.48 -15.41
CA ARG A 105 -19.21 10.42 -16.01
C ARG A 105 -19.46 9.26 -15.05
N LEU A 106 -18.45 8.90 -14.26
CA LEU A 106 -18.59 7.85 -13.25
C LEU A 106 -19.71 8.17 -12.26
N PHE A 107 -19.76 9.40 -11.74
CA PHE A 107 -20.83 9.82 -10.81
C PHE A 107 -22.18 9.98 -11.50
N GLU A 108 -22.22 10.50 -12.73
CA GLU A 108 -23.47 10.65 -13.51
C GLU A 108 -24.14 9.30 -13.79
N LEU A 109 -23.38 8.32 -14.30
CA LEU A 109 -23.92 7.03 -14.71
C LEU A 109 -24.26 6.09 -13.54
N ASN A 110 -23.64 6.29 -12.39
CA ASN A 110 -23.77 5.38 -11.24
C ASN A 110 -24.52 6.01 -10.05
N SER A 111 -25.20 7.14 -10.26
CA SER A 111 -25.96 7.83 -9.21
C SER A 111 -27.04 6.98 -8.54
N THR A 112 -27.54 5.94 -9.21
CA THR A 112 -28.48 4.99 -8.64
C THR A 112 -27.85 3.93 -7.76
N ILE A 113 -26.59 3.58 -8.04
CA ILE A 113 -25.80 2.60 -7.30
C ILE A 113 -25.19 3.27 -6.05
N MET A 114 -24.61 4.45 -6.24
CA MET A 114 -23.91 5.19 -5.20
C MET A 114 -24.88 6.19 -4.52
N ARG A 115 -25.84 5.66 -3.78
CA ARG A 115 -26.78 6.46 -2.96
C ARG A 115 -26.46 6.31 -1.49
N ALA A 116 -26.78 7.31 -0.70
CA ALA A 116 -26.78 7.21 0.75
C ALA A 116 -28.18 7.44 1.30
N GLU A 117 -28.54 6.72 2.35
CA GLU A 117 -29.75 7.03 3.11
C GLU A 117 -29.54 8.36 3.87
N GLY A 118 -30.31 9.38 3.52
CA GLY A 118 -30.36 10.66 4.27
C GLY A 118 -29.48 11.78 3.74
N GLY A 119 -28.95 11.72 2.51
CA GLY A 119 -28.20 12.82 1.92
C GLY A 119 -27.29 12.46 0.76
N ALA A 120 -26.39 13.38 0.40
CA ALA A 120 -25.36 13.08 -0.58
C ALA A 120 -24.35 12.07 0.00
N PRO A 121 -23.98 11.03 -0.76
CA PRO A 121 -23.02 10.03 -0.29
C PRO A 121 -21.62 10.60 -0.17
N ASN A 122 -20.89 10.15 0.84
CA ASN A 122 -19.47 10.47 1.03
C ASN A 122 -18.61 9.38 0.42
N PHE A 123 -17.70 9.78 -0.47
CA PHE A 123 -16.80 8.89 -1.21
C PHE A 123 -15.35 9.11 -0.81
N LEU A 124 -14.59 8.02 -0.81
CA LEU A 124 -13.13 8.08 -0.90
C LEU A 124 -12.70 7.52 -2.27
N LEU A 125 -11.91 8.29 -2.99
CA LEU A 125 -11.38 7.91 -4.28
C LEU A 125 -9.93 7.44 -4.13
N TYR A 126 -9.64 6.28 -4.69
CA TYR A 126 -8.30 5.72 -4.77
C TYR A 126 -7.97 5.38 -6.21
N MET A 127 -6.71 5.41 -6.57
CA MET A 127 -6.27 5.09 -7.93
C MET A 127 -5.07 4.16 -7.95
N ALA A 128 -4.88 3.47 -9.06
CA ALA A 128 -3.72 2.64 -9.32
C ALA A 128 -2.57 3.43 -9.93
N SER A 129 -1.34 2.99 -9.70
CA SER A 129 -0.16 3.43 -10.44
C SER A 129 0.75 2.26 -10.79
N PRO A 130 1.59 2.39 -11.83
CA PRO A 130 2.59 1.40 -12.12
C PRO A 130 3.50 1.12 -10.91
N THR A 131 3.71 -0.15 -10.63
CA THR A 131 4.46 -0.62 -9.44
C THR A 131 5.89 -0.08 -9.35
N ARG A 132 6.47 0.32 -10.47
CA ARG A 132 7.86 0.77 -10.56
C ARG A 132 8.09 2.24 -10.29
N TRP A 133 7.04 3.01 -10.24
CA TRP A 133 7.18 4.43 -9.99
C TRP A 133 7.69 4.66 -8.57
N THR A 134 8.62 5.61 -8.43
CA THR A 134 9.12 6.02 -7.12
C THR A 134 8.02 6.72 -6.31
N ASP A 135 8.23 6.86 -5.02
CA ASP A 135 7.27 7.53 -4.15
C ASP A 135 7.09 9.01 -4.56
N GLU A 136 8.16 9.66 -5.04
CA GLU A 136 8.12 11.03 -5.58
C GLU A 136 7.28 11.10 -6.86
N GLU A 137 7.48 10.17 -7.80
CA GLU A 137 6.68 10.08 -9.03
C GLU A 137 5.20 9.83 -8.72
N LYS A 138 4.90 8.95 -7.78
CA LYS A 138 3.52 8.69 -7.33
C LYS A 138 2.89 9.92 -6.68
N LYS A 139 3.62 10.62 -5.82
CA LYS A 139 3.16 11.86 -5.20
C LYS A 139 2.88 12.95 -6.24
N GLU A 140 3.77 13.12 -7.21
CA GLU A 140 3.57 14.08 -8.30
C GLU A 140 2.34 13.71 -9.14
N TYR A 141 2.13 12.43 -9.41
CA TYR A 141 0.98 11.90 -10.14
C TYR A 141 -0.33 12.13 -9.36
N LEU A 142 -0.35 11.84 -8.06
CA LEU A 142 -1.52 12.11 -7.20
C LEU A 142 -1.90 13.60 -7.19
N ASN A 143 -0.91 14.48 -7.07
CA ASN A 143 -1.14 15.93 -7.11
C ASN A 143 -1.73 16.37 -8.46
N PHE A 144 -1.20 15.85 -9.57
CA PHE A 144 -1.71 16.12 -10.91
C PHE A 144 -3.18 15.72 -11.08
N PHE A 145 -3.55 14.54 -10.57
CA PHE A 145 -4.93 14.06 -10.58
C PHE A 145 -5.85 14.90 -9.71
N ASN A 146 -5.40 15.28 -8.51
CA ASN A 146 -6.17 16.15 -7.62
C ASN A 146 -6.38 17.56 -8.21
N GLU A 147 -5.39 18.10 -8.90
CA GLU A 147 -5.57 19.34 -9.66
C GLU A 147 -6.62 19.19 -10.76
N ALA A 148 -6.61 18.06 -11.50
CA ALA A 148 -7.54 17.82 -12.60
C ALA A 148 -9.00 17.80 -12.14
N ILE A 149 -9.29 17.25 -10.96
CA ILE A 149 -10.66 17.11 -10.42
C ILE A 149 -11.03 18.16 -9.36
N SER A 150 -10.16 19.13 -9.09
CA SER A 150 -10.39 20.14 -8.04
C SER A 150 -11.71 20.89 -8.18
N SER A 151 -12.15 21.14 -9.44
CA SER A 151 -13.43 21.79 -9.74
C SER A 151 -14.67 20.95 -9.40
N LEU A 152 -14.49 19.65 -9.09
CA LEU A 152 -15.57 18.73 -8.73
C LEU A 152 -15.78 18.64 -7.21
N ASN A 153 -14.98 19.33 -6.39
CA ASN A 153 -14.93 19.18 -4.93
C ASN A 153 -14.67 17.74 -4.50
N LEU A 154 -13.87 17.01 -5.26
CA LEU A 154 -13.44 15.65 -5.00
C LEU A 154 -11.92 15.59 -4.97
N ARG A 155 -11.38 14.57 -4.32
CA ARG A 155 -9.96 14.29 -4.34
C ARG A 155 -9.68 12.79 -4.28
N PHE A 156 -8.54 12.40 -4.82
CA PHE A 156 -7.98 11.08 -4.59
C PHE A 156 -7.22 11.09 -3.26
N GLU A 157 -7.50 10.12 -2.42
CA GLU A 157 -6.89 10.00 -1.10
C GLU A 157 -5.49 9.41 -1.18
N SER A 158 -5.31 8.41 -2.04
CA SER A 158 -4.01 7.72 -2.18
C SER A 158 -3.90 6.94 -3.49
N ILE A 159 -2.68 6.45 -3.73
CA ILE A 159 -2.32 5.59 -4.85
C ILE A 159 -1.92 4.21 -4.33
N ILE A 160 -2.32 3.17 -5.07
CA ILE A 160 -2.00 1.77 -4.79
C ILE A 160 -1.29 1.19 -6.01
N ASP A 161 -0.25 0.39 -5.79
CA ASP A 161 0.48 -0.27 -6.86
C ASP A 161 -0.42 -1.27 -7.61
N GLU A 162 -0.37 -1.27 -8.94
CA GLU A 162 -1.18 -2.16 -9.79
C GLU A 162 -1.00 -3.62 -9.42
N SER A 163 0.23 -4.07 -9.22
CA SER A 163 0.50 -5.47 -8.86
C SER A 163 -0.03 -5.84 -7.47
N ASP A 164 0.00 -4.89 -6.52
CA ASP A 164 -0.52 -5.11 -5.18
C ASP A 164 -2.04 -5.20 -5.21
N ALA A 165 -2.67 -4.30 -5.95
CA ALA A 165 -4.11 -4.34 -6.18
C ALA A 165 -4.53 -5.66 -6.85
N ALA A 166 -3.85 -6.06 -7.93
CA ALA A 166 -4.14 -7.31 -8.63
C ALA A 166 -3.99 -8.53 -7.72
N TYR A 167 -2.91 -8.61 -6.94
CA TYR A 167 -2.72 -9.68 -5.97
C TYR A 167 -3.84 -9.69 -4.92
N PHE A 168 -4.11 -8.53 -4.32
CA PHE A 168 -5.07 -8.42 -3.22
C PHE A 168 -6.49 -8.80 -3.67
N SER A 169 -6.88 -8.42 -4.88
CA SER A 169 -8.18 -8.78 -5.45
C SER A 169 -8.40 -10.30 -5.61
N ARG A 170 -7.31 -11.08 -5.67
CA ARG A 170 -7.34 -12.54 -5.87
C ARG A 170 -6.78 -13.33 -4.70
N MET A 171 -6.40 -12.67 -3.64
CA MET A 171 -5.81 -13.30 -2.45
C MET A 171 -6.74 -14.34 -1.81
N SER A 172 -8.06 -14.12 -1.84
CA SER A 172 -9.04 -15.10 -1.35
C SER A 172 -9.10 -16.40 -2.18
N LYS A 173 -8.63 -16.35 -3.43
CA LYS A 173 -8.54 -17.51 -4.35
C LYS A 173 -7.18 -18.21 -4.26
N THR A 174 -6.23 -17.68 -3.49
CA THR A 174 -4.89 -18.24 -3.29
C THR A 174 -4.69 -18.68 -1.85
N ASN A 175 -3.78 -19.63 -1.64
CA ASN A 175 -3.29 -19.90 -0.29
C ASN A 175 -2.10 -18.97 -0.02
N ILE A 176 -2.17 -18.16 1.04
CA ILE A 176 -1.13 -17.19 1.41
C ILE A 176 0.26 -17.83 1.55
N ALA A 177 0.32 -19.10 2.01
CA ALA A 177 1.58 -19.83 2.13
C ALA A 177 2.23 -20.19 0.77
N GLN A 178 1.45 -20.12 -0.30
CA GLN A 178 1.91 -20.39 -1.66
C GLN A 178 2.57 -19.17 -2.28
N THR A 179 3.44 -19.44 -3.25
CA THR A 179 4.07 -18.40 -4.06
C THR A 179 3.18 -18.07 -5.25
N SER A 180 2.83 -16.81 -5.42
CA SER A 180 2.00 -16.33 -6.53
C SER A 180 2.79 -15.38 -7.41
N LEU A 181 2.74 -15.59 -8.73
CA LEU A 181 3.21 -14.65 -9.73
C LEU A 181 2.02 -13.82 -10.22
N VAL A 182 2.10 -12.51 -10.07
CA VAL A 182 1.17 -11.57 -10.72
C VAL A 182 1.75 -11.19 -12.06
N ILE A 183 0.98 -11.35 -13.13
CA ILE A 183 1.28 -10.87 -14.48
C ILE A 183 0.23 -9.83 -14.81
N ASP A 184 0.64 -8.59 -14.92
CA ASP A 184 -0.21 -7.51 -15.42
C ASP A 184 0.16 -7.20 -16.87
N TYR A 185 -0.67 -7.68 -17.80
CA TYR A 185 -0.45 -7.51 -19.23
C TYR A 185 -1.32 -6.39 -19.77
N GLY A 186 -0.75 -5.20 -19.73
CA GLY A 186 -1.39 -3.98 -20.21
C GLY A 186 -1.14 -3.67 -21.68
N SER A 187 -1.63 -2.51 -22.10
CA SER A 187 -1.42 -2.01 -23.46
C SER A 187 0.02 -1.58 -23.73
N SER A 188 0.73 -1.01 -22.75
CA SER A 188 2.10 -0.50 -22.91
C SER A 188 3.19 -1.43 -22.42
N THR A 189 2.90 -2.21 -21.37
CA THR A 189 3.90 -3.00 -20.62
C THR A 189 3.36 -4.38 -20.26
N ILE A 190 4.28 -5.29 -19.93
CA ILE A 190 3.98 -6.49 -19.17
C ILE A 190 4.74 -6.37 -17.85
N ASP A 191 4.04 -6.32 -16.74
CA ASP A 191 4.62 -6.21 -15.42
C ASP A 191 4.49 -7.52 -14.65
N TYR A 192 5.58 -7.91 -13.93
CA TYR A 192 5.66 -9.16 -13.20
C TYR A 192 6.00 -8.91 -11.74
N THR A 193 5.25 -9.50 -10.83
CA THR A 193 5.50 -9.41 -9.39
C THR A 193 5.37 -10.78 -8.74
N LEU A 194 6.41 -11.21 -8.03
CA LEU A 194 6.40 -12.46 -7.28
C LEU A 194 6.08 -12.18 -5.81
N VAL A 195 5.08 -12.88 -5.28
CA VAL A 195 4.57 -12.71 -3.92
C VAL A 195 4.61 -14.04 -3.17
N ARG A 196 5.11 -14.05 -1.92
CA ARG A 196 5.06 -15.19 -1.00
C ARG A 196 4.66 -14.69 0.39
N ASN A 197 3.74 -15.37 1.05
CA ASN A 197 3.23 -14.99 2.36
C ASN A 197 2.72 -13.53 2.41
N GLY A 198 2.10 -13.07 1.32
CA GLY A 198 1.61 -11.69 1.20
C GLY A 198 2.72 -10.62 1.02
N LYS A 199 3.97 -11.02 0.82
CA LYS A 199 5.11 -10.11 0.61
C LYS A 199 5.71 -10.27 -0.78
N LYS A 200 6.10 -9.17 -1.41
CA LYS A 200 6.92 -9.21 -2.62
C LYS A 200 8.27 -9.85 -2.30
N ILE A 201 8.66 -10.87 -3.07
CA ILE A 201 9.92 -11.61 -2.84
C ILE A 201 11.10 -10.87 -3.43
N SER A 202 10.89 -10.10 -4.48
CA SER A 202 11.96 -9.38 -5.17
C SER A 202 11.59 -7.93 -5.40
N ASP A 203 12.51 -7.04 -5.05
CA ASP A 203 12.53 -5.66 -5.53
C ASP A 203 12.95 -5.59 -7.00
N ASN A 204 13.19 -6.74 -7.62
CA ASN A 204 13.67 -6.83 -8.99
C ASN A 204 12.52 -6.56 -9.95
N ASN A 205 12.70 -5.52 -10.66
CA ASN A 205 11.88 -5.02 -11.74
C ASN A 205 11.85 -6.00 -12.93
N TRP A 206 11.08 -7.07 -12.81
CA TRP A 206 10.82 -7.96 -13.91
C TRP A 206 9.64 -7.42 -14.70
N SER A 207 9.82 -6.46 -15.53
CA SER A 207 8.80 -6.10 -16.48
C SER A 207 9.42 -5.70 -17.79
N ASN A 208 8.64 -5.84 -18.82
CA ASN A 208 9.04 -5.49 -20.16
C ASN A 208 8.23 -4.28 -20.64
N GLN A 209 8.91 -3.14 -20.78
CA GLN A 209 8.29 -1.89 -21.23
C GLN A 209 8.08 -1.82 -22.74
N GLN A 210 8.58 -2.80 -23.48
CA GLN A 210 8.53 -2.82 -24.94
C GLN A 210 7.55 -3.85 -25.48
N LEU A 211 7.00 -4.72 -24.61
CA LEU A 211 6.13 -5.84 -25.01
C LEU A 211 4.66 -5.65 -24.62
N GLY A 212 4.19 -4.42 -24.45
CA GLY A 212 2.77 -4.19 -24.25
C GLY A 212 1.91 -4.59 -25.45
N ALA A 213 0.64 -4.87 -25.22
CA ALA A 213 -0.28 -5.36 -26.25
C ALA A 213 -0.52 -4.39 -27.42
N SER A 214 -0.13 -3.12 -27.28
CA SER A 214 -0.14 -2.16 -28.38
C SER A 214 0.91 -2.45 -29.48
N CYS A 215 1.88 -3.32 -29.20
CA CYS A 215 2.81 -3.80 -30.21
C CYS A 215 2.12 -4.64 -31.28
N ILE A 216 0.98 -5.26 -30.95
CA ILE A 216 0.19 -6.03 -31.92
C ILE A 216 -0.34 -5.12 -33.03
N GLU A 217 -0.82 -3.91 -32.71
CA GLU A 217 -1.27 -2.95 -33.72
C GLU A 217 -0.14 -2.55 -34.67
N ASN A 218 1.07 -2.38 -34.13
CA ASN A 218 2.24 -2.10 -34.97
C ASN A 218 2.60 -3.31 -35.85
N ALA A 219 2.54 -4.52 -35.31
CA ALA A 219 2.75 -5.75 -36.07
C ALA A 219 1.72 -5.92 -37.19
N MET A 220 0.42 -5.63 -36.91
CA MET A 220 -0.64 -5.64 -37.92
C MET A 220 -0.36 -4.65 -39.06
N LEU A 221 0.05 -3.42 -38.73
CA LEU A 221 0.39 -2.40 -39.71
C LEU A 221 1.58 -2.81 -40.56
N THR A 222 2.61 -3.37 -39.95
CA THR A 222 3.81 -3.84 -40.67
C THR A 222 3.47 -5.00 -41.60
N TYR A 223 2.75 -6.01 -41.11
CA TYR A 223 2.32 -7.15 -41.89
C TYR A 223 1.42 -6.74 -43.06
N GLY A 224 0.41 -5.86 -42.84
CA GLY A 224 -0.42 -5.35 -43.92
C GLY A 224 0.36 -4.60 -45.00
N ARG A 225 1.34 -3.81 -44.60
CA ARG A 225 2.23 -3.11 -45.53
C ARG A 225 3.08 -4.08 -46.33
N GLU A 226 3.53 -5.17 -45.74
CA GLU A 226 4.33 -6.19 -46.42
C GLU A 226 3.48 -7.05 -47.38
N GLN A 227 2.23 -7.32 -47.04
CA GLN A 227 1.32 -8.11 -47.86
C GLN A 227 0.82 -7.35 -49.10
N ASP A 228 0.47 -6.05 -48.93
CA ASP A 228 0.01 -5.20 -50.03
C ASP A 228 0.46 -3.73 -49.83
N TYR A 229 1.72 -3.48 -50.18
CA TYR A 229 2.32 -2.16 -50.08
C TYR A 229 1.54 -1.08 -50.88
N GLN A 230 1.06 -1.45 -52.09
CA GLN A 230 0.40 -0.49 -52.96
C GLN A 230 -0.97 -0.06 -52.40
N ALA A 231 -1.75 -1.01 -51.94
CA ALA A 231 -3.04 -0.72 -51.30
C ALA A 231 -2.85 0.09 -50.02
N PHE A 232 -1.90 -0.28 -49.16
CA PHE A 232 -1.58 0.41 -47.93
C PHE A 232 -1.13 1.86 -48.17
N ASP A 233 -0.15 2.08 -49.07
CA ASP A 233 0.37 3.40 -49.37
C ASP A 233 -0.67 4.29 -50.04
N SER A 234 -1.52 3.73 -50.92
CA SER A 234 -2.64 4.42 -51.52
C SER A 234 -3.69 4.87 -50.50
N ALA A 235 -4.04 3.98 -49.55
CA ALA A 235 -4.95 4.31 -48.45
C ALA A 235 -4.39 5.42 -47.55
N LEU A 236 -3.11 5.34 -47.20
CA LEU A 236 -2.44 6.36 -46.39
C LEU A 236 -2.39 7.71 -47.09
N LYS A 237 -2.06 7.75 -48.37
CA LYS A 237 -2.04 8.98 -49.19
C LYS A 237 -3.44 9.60 -49.31
N ALA A 238 -4.45 8.77 -49.59
CA ALA A 238 -5.82 9.20 -49.68
C ALA A 238 -6.35 9.76 -48.34
N THR A 239 -6.00 9.13 -47.23
CA THR A 239 -6.35 9.61 -45.89
C THR A 239 -5.70 10.97 -45.61
N LYS A 240 -4.40 11.14 -45.93
CA LYS A 240 -3.69 12.42 -45.79
C LYS A 240 -4.32 13.54 -46.62
N ALA A 241 -4.62 13.24 -47.89
CA ALA A 241 -5.29 14.20 -48.76
C ALA A 241 -6.65 14.62 -48.24
N TYR A 242 -7.46 13.64 -47.82
CA TYR A 242 -8.76 13.92 -47.22
C TYR A 242 -8.67 14.82 -45.98
N LEU A 243 -7.76 14.52 -45.03
CA LEU A 243 -7.55 15.34 -43.82
C LEU A 243 -7.14 16.79 -44.18
N GLN A 244 -6.28 16.97 -45.19
CA GLN A 244 -5.87 18.27 -45.68
C GLN A 244 -7.02 19.08 -46.30
N ASP A 245 -7.83 18.44 -47.15
CA ASP A 245 -8.97 19.07 -47.82
C ASP A 245 -10.02 19.55 -46.82
N HIS A 246 -10.19 18.84 -45.72
CA HIS A 246 -11.11 19.19 -44.65
C HIS A 246 -10.48 20.02 -43.51
N LYS A 247 -9.25 20.53 -43.71
CA LYS A 247 -8.49 21.35 -42.73
C LYS A 247 -8.25 20.67 -41.39
N LEU A 248 -8.15 19.34 -41.41
CA LEU A 248 -7.88 18.50 -40.23
C LEU A 248 -6.38 18.20 -40.10
N ASN A 249 -5.53 19.21 -40.33
CA ASN A 249 -4.07 19.07 -40.36
C ASN A 249 -3.45 18.67 -39.01
N HIS A 250 -4.23 18.78 -37.93
CA HIS A 250 -3.85 18.38 -36.58
C HIS A 250 -4.02 16.88 -36.34
N ILE A 251 -4.67 16.17 -37.28
CA ILE A 251 -4.94 14.73 -37.14
C ILE A 251 -3.90 13.93 -37.93
N HIS A 252 -3.26 12.99 -37.24
CA HIS A 252 -2.28 12.09 -37.87
C HIS A 252 -2.96 10.87 -38.50
N ALA A 253 -2.81 10.71 -39.82
CA ALA A 253 -3.39 9.62 -40.57
C ALA A 253 -3.01 8.22 -40.00
N GLU A 254 -1.76 8.07 -39.53
CA GLU A 254 -1.29 6.81 -38.91
C GLU A 254 -1.98 6.50 -37.57
N ALA A 255 -2.39 7.50 -36.79
CA ALA A 255 -3.10 7.30 -35.54
C ALA A 255 -4.49 6.65 -35.78
N TYR A 256 -5.14 6.99 -36.88
CA TYR A 256 -6.42 6.36 -37.26
C TYR A 256 -6.22 4.91 -37.73
N LEU A 257 -5.15 4.62 -38.47
CA LEU A 257 -4.80 3.26 -38.83
C LEU A 257 -4.56 2.40 -37.60
N LYS A 258 -3.79 2.92 -36.67
CA LYS A 258 -3.50 2.23 -35.41
C LYS A 258 -4.79 1.99 -34.58
N LYS A 259 -5.69 2.97 -34.53
CA LYS A 259 -6.99 2.80 -33.88
C LYS A 259 -7.86 1.74 -34.57
N ALA A 260 -7.87 1.68 -35.90
CA ALA A 260 -8.55 0.63 -36.64
C ALA A 260 -7.99 -0.76 -36.30
N CYS A 261 -6.67 -0.90 -36.24
CA CYS A 261 -6.01 -2.14 -35.81
C CYS A 261 -6.40 -2.52 -34.36
N GLN A 262 -6.46 -1.54 -33.45
CA GLN A 262 -6.91 -1.77 -32.08
C GLN A 262 -8.33 -2.35 -32.02
N ILE A 263 -9.26 -1.75 -32.77
CA ILE A 263 -10.66 -2.20 -32.84
C ILE A 263 -10.71 -3.62 -33.43
N ALA A 264 -10.03 -3.86 -34.55
CA ALA A 264 -9.96 -5.17 -35.18
C ALA A 264 -9.38 -6.22 -34.24
N LYS A 265 -8.26 -5.93 -33.54
CA LYS A 265 -7.67 -6.80 -32.52
C LYS A 265 -8.67 -7.18 -31.43
N HIS A 266 -9.36 -6.19 -30.85
CA HIS A 266 -10.31 -6.43 -29.78
C HIS A 266 -11.48 -7.32 -30.24
N THR A 267 -12.01 -7.06 -31.43
CA THR A 267 -13.10 -7.85 -32.01
C THR A 267 -12.67 -9.28 -32.29
N THR A 268 -11.52 -9.42 -32.95
CA THR A 268 -11.02 -10.73 -33.39
C THR A 268 -10.68 -11.66 -32.23
N TYR A 269 -9.99 -11.17 -31.19
CA TYR A 269 -9.67 -12.00 -30.02
C TYR A 269 -10.88 -12.33 -29.15
N LYS A 270 -11.94 -11.56 -29.20
CA LYS A 270 -13.19 -11.87 -28.50
C LYS A 270 -14.06 -12.87 -29.25
N GLU A 271 -14.10 -12.77 -30.57
CA GLU A 271 -15.08 -13.51 -31.38
C GLU A 271 -14.50 -14.76 -32.06
N VAL A 272 -13.27 -14.70 -32.56
CA VAL A 272 -12.74 -15.70 -33.51
C VAL A 272 -11.39 -16.29 -33.13
N ASP A 273 -10.97 -16.18 -31.89
CA ASP A 273 -9.67 -16.71 -31.41
C ASP A 273 -8.46 -16.21 -32.24
N GLY A 274 -8.51 -15.00 -32.72
CA GLY A 274 -7.41 -14.34 -33.42
C GLY A 274 -7.15 -14.79 -34.84
N ARG A 275 -8.07 -15.53 -35.47
CA ARG A 275 -7.82 -16.09 -36.81
C ARG A 275 -7.86 -15.05 -37.90
N TYR A 276 -8.96 -14.35 -38.04
CA TYR A 276 -9.12 -13.38 -39.12
C TYR A 276 -9.55 -12.03 -38.59
N PHE A 277 -9.07 -10.98 -39.21
CA PHE A 277 -9.46 -9.61 -38.89
C PHE A 277 -9.57 -8.78 -40.17
N ASP A 278 -10.47 -7.84 -40.12
CA ASP A 278 -10.73 -6.90 -41.19
C ASP A 278 -10.47 -5.49 -40.68
N ILE A 279 -9.59 -4.73 -41.35
CA ILE A 279 -9.30 -3.36 -40.96
C ILE A 279 -10.20 -2.43 -41.74
N ASP A 280 -11.24 -1.91 -41.07
CA ASP A 280 -12.09 -0.87 -41.62
C ASP A 280 -11.67 0.49 -41.05
N TYR A 281 -11.48 1.47 -41.90
CA TYR A 281 -11.09 2.80 -41.52
C TYR A 281 -12.24 3.56 -40.84
N PRO A 282 -12.23 3.76 -39.52
CA PRO A 282 -13.35 4.39 -38.82
C PRO A 282 -13.59 5.83 -39.23
N ILE A 283 -12.52 6.57 -39.57
CA ILE A 283 -12.64 7.99 -39.92
C ILE A 283 -13.48 8.19 -41.18
N ILE A 284 -13.38 7.26 -42.13
CA ILE A 284 -14.03 7.38 -43.41
C ILE A 284 -15.53 7.10 -43.28
N LYS A 285 -15.93 6.18 -42.43
CA LYS A 285 -17.34 5.93 -42.14
C LYS A 285 -18.06 7.09 -41.49
N GLU A 286 -17.39 7.84 -40.63
CA GLU A 286 -18.02 8.91 -39.86
C GLU A 286 -18.02 10.26 -40.56
N VAL A 287 -17.07 10.47 -41.43
CA VAL A 287 -16.96 11.71 -42.23
C VAL A 287 -17.68 11.59 -43.54
N ALA A 288 -17.84 10.37 -44.07
CA ALA A 288 -18.52 10.08 -45.34
C ALA A 288 -20.05 10.02 -45.24
N THR A 289 -20.67 11.00 -44.58
CA THR A 289 -22.03 11.36 -44.99
C THR A 289 -22.05 11.97 -46.40
N ASP A 290 -20.90 12.33 -46.92
CA ASP A 290 -20.72 12.76 -48.30
C ASP A 290 -20.33 11.53 -49.14
N LYS A 291 -21.25 11.04 -49.95
CA LYS A 291 -21.18 9.83 -50.78
C LYS A 291 -19.98 9.75 -51.75
N LYS A 292 -19.08 10.73 -51.76
CA LYS A 292 -17.91 10.80 -52.65
C LYS A 292 -16.63 10.26 -52.04
N CYS A 293 -16.56 9.97 -50.76
CA CYS A 293 -15.37 9.45 -50.09
C CYS A 293 -15.50 7.94 -49.79
N ASN A 294 -15.41 7.12 -50.80
CA ASN A 294 -15.31 5.65 -50.68
C ASN A 294 -13.82 5.25 -50.59
N ILE A 295 -13.09 5.72 -49.58
CA ILE A 295 -11.77 5.15 -49.31
C ILE A 295 -11.99 4.03 -48.28
N ARG A 296 -12.28 2.83 -48.75
CA ARG A 296 -12.21 1.61 -47.95
C ARG A 296 -10.83 1.03 -48.16
N PHE A 297 -10.05 1.01 -47.10
CA PHE A 297 -8.96 0.05 -46.97
C PHE A 297 -9.53 -1.16 -46.24
N GLN A 298 -9.77 -2.20 -46.96
CA GLN A 298 -10.19 -3.47 -46.42
C GLN A 298 -9.01 -4.40 -46.57
N TRP A 299 -8.54 -4.90 -45.45
CA TRP A 299 -7.47 -5.86 -45.43
C TRP A 299 -7.89 -7.03 -44.56
N ASP A 300 -7.77 -8.24 -45.11
CA ASP A 300 -8.14 -9.50 -44.51
C ASP A 300 -6.88 -10.30 -44.23
N GLY A 301 -6.64 -10.68 -42.98
CA GLY A 301 -5.43 -11.38 -42.60
C GLY A 301 -5.59 -12.20 -41.33
N ASP A 302 -4.69 -13.17 -41.12
CA ASP A 302 -4.64 -13.92 -39.87
C ASP A 302 -3.85 -13.10 -38.84
N LEU A 303 -4.50 -12.75 -37.73
CA LEU A 303 -3.88 -11.95 -36.68
C LEU A 303 -2.73 -12.70 -35.99
N ASN A 304 -2.81 -14.04 -35.88
CA ASN A 304 -1.73 -14.82 -35.30
C ASN A 304 -0.48 -14.80 -36.19
N ASP A 305 -0.65 -14.80 -37.51
CA ASP A 305 0.45 -14.66 -38.45
C ASP A 305 1.08 -13.26 -38.38
N ALA A 306 0.25 -12.22 -38.36
CA ALA A 306 0.71 -10.84 -38.20
C ALA A 306 1.48 -10.62 -36.89
N ALA A 307 1.02 -11.22 -35.81
CA ALA A 307 1.60 -11.04 -34.49
C ALA A 307 2.65 -12.11 -34.12
N LYS A 308 3.01 -13.04 -35.01
CA LYS A 308 3.86 -14.20 -34.71
C LYS A 308 5.21 -13.84 -34.07
N ALA A 309 5.93 -12.90 -34.65
CA ALA A 309 7.22 -12.45 -34.12
C ALA A 309 7.07 -11.88 -32.70
N TYR A 310 6.07 -11.04 -32.48
CA TYR A 310 5.75 -10.49 -31.18
C TYR A 310 5.37 -11.57 -30.15
N GLN A 311 4.57 -12.56 -30.55
CA GLN A 311 4.20 -13.68 -29.67
C GLN A 311 5.42 -14.48 -29.22
N GLU A 312 6.39 -14.73 -30.12
CA GLU A 312 7.65 -15.40 -29.79
C GLU A 312 8.51 -14.54 -28.82
N GLU A 313 8.56 -13.24 -29.02
CA GLU A 313 9.28 -12.34 -28.08
C GLU A 313 8.67 -12.39 -26.67
N VAL A 314 7.34 -12.30 -26.55
CA VAL A 314 6.65 -12.41 -25.26
C VAL A 314 6.90 -13.78 -24.61
N LYS A 315 6.88 -14.86 -25.39
CA LYS A 315 7.15 -16.20 -24.89
C LYS A 315 8.59 -16.33 -24.37
N ASN A 316 9.57 -15.78 -25.09
CA ASN A 316 10.96 -15.76 -24.67
C ASN A 316 11.16 -14.93 -23.39
N ASP A 317 10.43 -13.81 -23.25
CA ASP A 317 10.41 -13.01 -22.03
C ASP A 317 9.88 -13.82 -20.83
N LEU A 318 8.78 -14.56 -21.01
CA LEU A 318 8.25 -15.47 -20.00
C LEU A 318 9.23 -16.59 -19.61
N PHE A 319 9.96 -17.17 -20.56
CA PHE A 319 11.01 -18.15 -20.25
C PHE A 319 12.15 -17.55 -19.44
N SER A 320 12.59 -16.35 -19.78
CA SER A 320 13.61 -15.61 -19.04
C SER A 320 13.13 -15.28 -17.62
N LEU A 321 11.89 -14.84 -17.49
CA LEU A 321 11.23 -14.60 -16.21
C LEU A 321 11.22 -15.87 -15.34
N ARG A 322 10.82 -17.02 -15.89
CA ARG A 322 10.82 -18.29 -15.17
C ARG A 322 12.19 -18.63 -14.60
N GLN A 323 13.25 -18.43 -15.39
CA GLN A 323 14.62 -18.66 -14.91
C GLN A 323 14.97 -17.73 -13.74
N ASN A 324 14.57 -16.47 -13.81
CA ASN A 324 14.80 -15.51 -12.73
C ASN A 324 14.00 -15.85 -11.47
N ILE A 325 12.73 -16.22 -11.62
CA ILE A 325 11.89 -16.70 -10.50
C ILE A 325 12.56 -17.88 -9.80
N ARG A 326 13.03 -18.88 -10.54
CA ARG A 326 13.67 -20.06 -9.97
C ARG A 326 14.91 -19.72 -9.13
N LYS A 327 15.68 -18.70 -9.50
CA LYS A 327 16.85 -18.25 -8.71
C LYS A 327 16.47 -17.76 -7.32
N VAL A 328 15.30 -17.12 -7.15
CA VAL A 328 14.85 -16.52 -5.90
C VAL A 328 13.76 -17.32 -5.17
N ASN A 329 13.21 -18.35 -5.82
CA ASN A 329 12.13 -19.20 -5.32
C ASN A 329 12.57 -20.66 -5.14
N ASP A 330 13.74 -20.88 -4.56
CA ASP A 330 14.26 -22.23 -4.22
C ASP A 330 14.20 -23.21 -5.39
N GLN A 331 14.51 -22.75 -6.61
CA GLN A 331 14.46 -23.49 -7.89
C GLN A 331 13.05 -23.98 -8.28
N LYS A 332 12.01 -23.40 -7.68
CA LYS A 332 10.61 -23.77 -7.96
C LYS A 332 9.92 -22.73 -8.84
N ASP A 333 8.97 -23.19 -9.64
CA ASP A 333 8.01 -22.33 -10.30
C ASP A 333 7.01 -21.76 -9.26
N PRO A 334 6.29 -20.66 -9.56
CA PRO A 334 5.23 -20.19 -8.69
C PRO A 334 4.09 -21.20 -8.61
N ASP A 335 3.42 -21.29 -7.47
CA ASP A 335 2.27 -22.19 -7.31
C ASP A 335 1.05 -21.65 -8.09
N ASN A 336 0.85 -20.33 -8.07
CA ASN A 336 -0.26 -19.66 -8.74
C ASN A 336 0.25 -18.57 -9.69
N ILE A 337 -0.50 -18.33 -10.76
CA ILE A 337 -0.27 -17.21 -11.69
C ILE A 337 -1.56 -16.40 -11.77
N ILE A 338 -1.54 -15.20 -11.21
CA ILE A 338 -2.64 -14.24 -11.27
C ILE A 338 -2.45 -13.41 -12.54
N MET A 339 -3.42 -13.47 -13.45
CA MET A 339 -3.40 -12.75 -14.71
C MET A 339 -4.33 -11.53 -14.64
N SER A 340 -3.78 -10.35 -14.85
CA SER A 340 -4.42 -9.04 -14.83
C SER A 340 -4.14 -8.29 -16.12
N GLY A 341 -4.98 -7.28 -16.42
CA GLY A 341 -4.89 -6.50 -17.64
C GLY A 341 -5.65 -7.11 -18.82
N GLY A 342 -6.24 -6.25 -19.65
CA GLY A 342 -7.12 -6.66 -20.74
C GLY A 342 -6.48 -7.58 -21.78
N ALA A 343 -5.14 -7.54 -21.92
CA ALA A 343 -4.44 -8.39 -22.87
C ALA A 343 -4.31 -9.85 -22.43
N CYS A 344 -4.52 -10.17 -21.14
CA CYS A 344 -4.49 -11.55 -20.65
C CYS A 344 -5.60 -12.44 -21.23
N ILE A 345 -6.67 -11.85 -21.79
CA ILE A 345 -7.74 -12.63 -22.43
C ILE A 345 -7.31 -13.31 -23.72
N MET A 346 -6.20 -12.90 -24.32
CA MET A 346 -5.73 -13.45 -25.59
C MET A 346 -5.39 -14.95 -25.47
N PRO A 347 -6.04 -15.84 -26.23
CA PRO A 347 -5.86 -17.29 -26.06
C PRO A 347 -4.41 -17.76 -26.28
N TRP A 348 -3.67 -17.13 -27.18
CA TRP A 348 -2.27 -17.45 -27.41
C TRP A 348 -1.40 -17.16 -26.20
N PHE A 349 -1.67 -16.05 -25.48
CA PHE A 349 -0.94 -15.69 -24.27
C PHE A 349 -1.18 -16.69 -23.13
N GLN A 350 -2.44 -17.09 -22.94
CA GLN A 350 -2.79 -18.12 -21.95
C GLN A 350 -2.10 -19.45 -22.25
N ARG A 351 -2.02 -19.84 -23.54
CA ARG A 351 -1.26 -21.02 -23.96
C ARG A 351 0.23 -20.87 -23.66
N ALA A 352 0.83 -19.70 -23.95
CA ALA A 352 2.25 -19.42 -23.67
C ALA A 352 2.55 -19.49 -22.15
N VAL A 353 1.70 -18.90 -21.32
CA VAL A 353 1.84 -18.97 -19.86
C VAL A 353 1.78 -20.43 -19.37
N LYS A 354 0.82 -21.23 -19.87
CA LYS A 354 0.67 -22.64 -19.49
C LYS A 354 1.85 -23.49 -19.97
N GLU A 355 2.42 -23.20 -21.13
CA GLU A 355 3.59 -23.87 -21.66
C GLU A 355 4.85 -23.56 -20.84
N VAL A 356 5.04 -22.28 -20.50
CA VAL A 356 6.20 -21.84 -19.71
C VAL A 356 6.11 -22.29 -18.26
N PHE A 357 4.92 -22.28 -17.66
CA PHE A 357 4.68 -22.64 -16.26
C PHE A 357 3.68 -23.80 -16.12
N PRO A 358 4.05 -25.01 -16.56
CA PRO A 358 3.10 -26.14 -16.68
C PRO A 358 2.52 -26.62 -15.34
N ASN A 359 3.22 -26.37 -14.24
CA ASN A 359 2.82 -26.82 -12.89
C ASN A 359 2.12 -25.75 -12.06
N SER A 360 2.02 -24.51 -12.58
CA SER A 360 1.37 -23.42 -11.89
C SER A 360 -0.13 -23.38 -12.21
N VAL A 361 -0.93 -22.94 -11.22
CA VAL A 361 -2.37 -22.79 -11.38
C VAL A 361 -2.69 -21.37 -11.89
N PRO A 362 -3.21 -21.22 -13.11
CA PRO A 362 -3.61 -19.91 -13.60
C PRO A 362 -4.89 -19.45 -12.90
N ILE A 363 -4.90 -18.20 -12.42
CA ILE A 363 -6.04 -17.52 -11.82
C ILE A 363 -6.34 -16.31 -12.69
N MET A 364 -7.40 -16.38 -13.45
CA MET A 364 -7.86 -15.31 -14.33
C MET A 364 -9.35 -15.11 -14.15
N ASP A 365 -9.80 -13.89 -14.27
CA ASP A 365 -11.22 -13.54 -14.30
C ASP A 365 -11.74 -13.53 -15.73
N LEU A 366 -13.07 -13.56 -15.85
CA LEU A 366 -13.74 -13.37 -17.14
C LEU A 366 -13.44 -11.99 -17.73
N GLU A 367 -13.25 -10.99 -16.87
CA GLU A 367 -12.95 -9.60 -17.25
C GLU A 367 -11.69 -9.11 -16.48
N PRO A 368 -10.48 -9.48 -16.92
CA PRO A 368 -9.25 -9.12 -16.21
C PRO A 368 -8.96 -7.62 -16.18
N SER A 369 -9.60 -6.81 -17.01
CA SER A 369 -9.52 -5.33 -16.99
C SER A 369 -10.02 -4.70 -15.68
N TYR A 370 -10.86 -5.40 -14.89
CA TYR A 370 -11.33 -4.86 -13.60
C TYR A 370 -10.45 -5.23 -12.42
N VAL A 371 -9.56 -6.18 -12.57
CA VAL A 371 -8.81 -6.79 -11.47
C VAL A 371 -8.08 -5.75 -10.65
N VAL A 372 -7.42 -4.80 -11.31
CA VAL A 372 -6.69 -3.72 -10.65
C VAL A 372 -7.65 -2.77 -9.93
N ALA A 373 -8.69 -2.26 -10.60
CA ALA A 373 -9.65 -1.34 -10.00
C ALA A 373 -10.37 -1.95 -8.79
N GLN A 374 -10.78 -3.23 -8.89
CA GLN A 374 -11.34 -4.00 -7.80
C GLN A 374 -10.36 -4.10 -6.63
N GLY A 375 -9.13 -4.47 -6.92
CA GLY A 375 -8.08 -4.60 -5.92
C GLY A 375 -7.76 -3.29 -5.21
N VAL A 376 -7.74 -2.17 -5.94
CA VAL A 376 -7.60 -0.82 -5.36
C VAL A 376 -8.68 -0.55 -4.33
N ALA A 377 -9.95 -0.78 -4.67
CA ALA A 377 -11.06 -0.53 -3.75
C ALA A 377 -11.03 -1.48 -2.54
N MET A 378 -10.76 -2.77 -2.75
CA MET A 378 -10.65 -3.77 -1.68
C MET A 378 -9.49 -3.46 -0.74
N TYR A 379 -8.33 -3.12 -1.29
CA TYR A 379 -7.14 -2.78 -0.51
C TYR A 379 -7.36 -1.52 0.33
N ALA A 380 -7.92 -0.46 -0.26
CA ALA A 380 -8.26 0.77 0.45
C ALA A 380 -9.24 0.51 1.61
N LYS A 381 -10.25 -0.35 1.40
CA LYS A 381 -11.16 -0.77 2.47
C LYS A 381 -10.42 -1.49 3.60
N ALA A 382 -9.52 -2.40 3.27
CA ALA A 382 -8.72 -3.12 4.24
C ALA A 382 -7.81 -2.17 5.03
N GLN A 383 -7.19 -1.17 4.38
CA GLN A 383 -6.40 -0.13 5.06
C GLN A 383 -7.22 0.66 6.07
N ILE A 384 -8.39 1.16 5.65
CA ILE A 384 -9.29 1.90 6.55
C ILE A 384 -9.68 1.03 7.75
N LYS A 385 -10.00 -0.25 7.50
CA LYS A 385 -10.32 -1.20 8.57
C LYS A 385 -9.13 -1.41 9.51
N ALA A 386 -7.91 -1.55 8.99
CA ALA A 386 -6.69 -1.71 9.80
C ALA A 386 -6.45 -0.48 10.69
N VAL A 387 -6.56 0.73 10.12
CA VAL A 387 -6.42 1.99 10.87
C VAL A 387 -7.48 2.09 11.97
N ASN A 388 -8.74 1.81 11.67
CA ASN A 388 -9.82 1.88 12.65
C ASN A 388 -9.63 0.87 13.80
N LEU A 389 -9.25 -0.37 13.51
CA LEU A 389 -8.93 -1.39 14.51
C LEU A 389 -7.76 -0.95 15.38
N LEU A 390 -6.68 -0.49 14.76
CA LEU A 390 -5.49 -0.01 15.44
C LEU A 390 -5.83 1.16 16.39
N MET A 391 -6.57 2.16 15.91
CA MET A 391 -7.00 3.30 16.73
C MET A 391 -7.88 2.86 17.90
N SER A 392 -8.82 1.94 17.66
CA SER A 392 -9.69 1.39 18.72
C SER A 392 -8.90 0.59 19.76
N GLU A 393 -7.93 -0.23 19.33
CA GLU A 393 -7.09 -0.99 20.27
C GLU A 393 -6.18 -0.07 21.08
N ILE A 394 -5.58 0.95 20.48
CA ILE A 394 -4.76 1.95 21.20
C ILE A 394 -5.60 2.71 22.22
N GLU A 395 -6.83 3.11 21.86
CA GLU A 395 -7.72 3.80 22.83
C GLU A 395 -8.06 2.93 24.05
N SER A 396 -8.14 1.62 23.86
CA SER A 396 -8.43 0.68 24.95
C SER A 396 -7.24 0.40 25.87
N GLN A 397 -6.02 0.79 25.46
CA GLN A 397 -4.81 0.51 26.23
C GLN A 397 -4.64 1.44 27.43
N HIS A 398 -4.02 0.91 28.47
CA HIS A 398 -3.66 1.59 29.70
C HIS A 398 -2.15 1.89 29.74
N PHE A 399 -1.72 2.88 28.92
CA PHE A 399 -0.31 3.27 28.85
C PHE A 399 0.22 3.87 30.15
N ASP A 400 -0.65 4.50 30.94
CA ASP A 400 -0.39 4.94 32.31
C ASP A 400 0.07 3.80 33.21
N LYS A 401 -0.63 2.67 33.14
CA LYS A 401 -0.27 1.47 33.88
C LYS A 401 1.07 0.88 33.38
N MET A 402 1.25 0.81 32.06
CA MET A 402 2.50 0.32 31.46
C MET A 402 3.70 1.18 31.88
N TYR A 403 3.52 2.49 31.91
CA TYR A 403 4.54 3.40 32.38
C TYR A 403 4.85 3.19 33.87
N LYS A 404 3.83 3.05 34.72
CA LYS A 404 3.97 2.72 36.14
C LYS A 404 4.75 1.42 36.36
N GLU A 405 4.47 0.39 35.56
CA GLU A 405 5.19 -0.89 35.61
C GLU A 405 6.65 -0.74 35.18
N ALA A 406 6.93 0.06 34.15
CA ALA A 406 8.29 0.33 33.68
C ALA A 406 9.14 1.09 34.71
N ASP A 407 8.53 2.04 35.41
CA ASP A 407 9.16 2.79 36.49
C ASP A 407 9.41 1.89 37.71
N ALA A 408 8.42 1.07 38.09
CA ALA A 408 8.58 0.09 39.16
C ALA A 408 9.72 -0.90 38.88
N GLU A 409 9.83 -1.37 37.65
CA GLU A 409 10.92 -2.27 37.23
C GLU A 409 12.28 -1.56 37.25
N ALA A 410 12.37 -0.31 36.79
CA ALA A 410 13.60 0.47 36.88
C ALA A 410 14.02 0.69 38.34
N THR A 411 13.07 0.96 39.21
CA THR A 411 13.30 1.07 40.66
C THR A 411 13.80 -0.24 41.26
N HIS A 412 13.18 -1.37 40.90
CA HIS A 412 13.65 -2.69 41.30
C HIS A 412 15.09 -2.96 40.84
N GLN A 413 15.42 -2.63 39.60
CA GLN A 413 16.77 -2.78 39.06
C GLN A 413 17.78 -1.91 39.81
N ALA A 414 17.44 -0.67 40.10
CA ALA A 414 18.28 0.24 40.91
C ALA A 414 18.52 -0.31 42.33
N MET A 415 17.47 -0.83 42.95
CA MET A 415 17.59 -1.47 44.28
C MET A 415 18.44 -2.74 44.25
N CYS A 416 18.36 -3.55 43.22
CA CYS A 416 19.22 -4.70 43.03
C CYS A 416 20.69 -4.30 42.86
N GLN A 417 20.98 -3.20 42.18
CA GLN A 417 22.36 -2.65 42.08
C GLN A 417 22.88 -2.18 43.43
N LEU A 418 22.07 -1.44 44.19
CA LEU A 418 22.44 -1.02 45.54
C LEU A 418 22.72 -2.22 46.44
N SER A 419 21.84 -3.24 46.44
CA SER A 419 22.07 -4.43 47.24
C SER A 419 23.33 -5.19 46.83
N GLY A 420 23.66 -5.22 45.53
CA GLY A 420 24.90 -5.79 45.01
C GLY A 420 26.14 -5.06 45.53
N ALA A 421 26.08 -3.71 45.57
CA ALA A 421 27.18 -2.91 46.14
C ALA A 421 27.36 -3.16 47.64
N VAL A 422 26.26 -3.31 48.38
CA VAL A 422 26.33 -3.69 49.82
C VAL A 422 26.94 -5.09 49.99
N VAL A 423 26.53 -6.07 49.18
CA VAL A 423 27.11 -7.44 49.20
C VAL A 423 28.59 -7.41 48.89
N GLN A 424 29.02 -6.60 47.93
CA GLN A 424 30.44 -6.49 47.56
C GLN A 424 31.28 -5.91 48.69
N ASP A 425 30.79 -4.95 49.46
CA ASP A 425 31.49 -4.42 50.63
C ASP A 425 31.64 -5.47 51.75
N VAL A 426 30.55 -6.26 51.97
CA VAL A 426 30.61 -7.41 52.90
C VAL A 426 31.71 -8.37 52.48
N THR A 427 31.81 -8.66 51.18
CA THR A 427 32.82 -9.58 50.63
C THR A 427 34.21 -9.04 50.76
N ASN A 428 34.37 -7.71 50.63
CA ASN A 428 35.68 -7.00 50.73
C ASN A 428 36.09 -6.69 52.17
N SER A 429 35.36 -7.19 53.16
CA SER A 429 35.67 -6.98 54.58
C SER A 429 35.59 -5.52 55.07
N ALA A 430 34.83 -4.69 54.39
CA ALA A 430 34.55 -3.33 54.87
C ALA A 430 33.67 -3.37 56.13
N PRO A 431 33.87 -2.48 57.11
CA PRO A 431 33.00 -2.45 58.28
C PRO A 431 31.57 -2.06 57.87
N ILE A 432 30.59 -2.91 58.19
CA ILE A 432 29.21 -2.68 57.88
C ILE A 432 28.45 -2.34 59.16
N THR A 433 28.09 -1.07 59.26
CA THR A 433 27.25 -0.56 60.34
C THR A 433 25.93 -0.02 59.71
N GLY A 434 24.89 0.14 60.52
CA GLY A 434 23.67 0.78 60.05
C GLY A 434 23.94 2.13 59.38
N ASP A 435 24.89 2.89 59.91
CA ASP A 435 25.29 4.19 59.36
C ASP A 435 26.07 4.04 58.04
N SER A 436 26.87 3.01 57.86
CA SER A 436 27.55 2.74 56.57
C SER A 436 26.57 2.37 55.45
N ILE A 437 25.55 1.61 55.76
CA ILE A 437 24.50 1.26 54.82
C ILE A 437 23.66 2.51 54.46
N ARG A 438 23.28 3.30 55.47
CA ARG A 438 22.52 4.56 55.27
C ARG A 438 23.37 5.56 54.45
N LYS A 439 24.64 5.66 54.72
CA LYS A 439 25.58 6.48 53.93
C LYS A 439 25.64 6.01 52.47
N LYS A 440 25.80 4.70 52.22
CA LYS A 440 25.81 4.14 50.85
C LYS A 440 24.53 4.39 50.12
N PHE A 441 23.38 4.23 50.80
CA PHE A 441 22.08 4.55 50.24
C PHE A 441 22.01 6.03 49.86
N ASN A 442 22.37 6.94 50.75
CA ASN A 442 22.38 8.35 50.47
C ASN A 442 23.35 8.73 49.34
N ASP A 443 24.54 8.11 49.31
CA ASP A 443 25.51 8.27 48.21
C ASP A 443 24.99 7.73 46.88
N PHE A 444 24.25 6.61 46.89
CA PHE A 444 23.60 6.02 45.73
C PHE A 444 22.49 6.93 45.21
N ILE A 445 21.60 7.40 46.09
CA ILE A 445 20.55 8.36 45.73
C ILE A 445 21.14 9.66 45.22
N ALA A 446 22.19 10.20 45.88
CA ALA A 446 22.89 11.37 45.39
C ALA A 446 23.59 11.12 44.04
N GLY A 447 24.04 9.90 43.81
CA GLY A 447 24.58 9.43 42.53
C GLY A 447 23.50 9.35 41.43
N LEU A 448 22.34 8.80 41.76
CA LEU A 448 21.17 8.79 40.85
C LEU A 448 20.71 10.20 40.53
N ASN A 449 20.65 11.10 41.54
CA ASN A 449 20.27 12.50 41.34
C ASN A 449 21.31 13.31 40.55
N LYS A 450 22.61 13.02 40.67
CA LYS A 450 23.67 13.61 39.84
C LYS A 450 23.74 12.99 38.44
N GLN A 451 23.27 11.74 38.30
CA GLN A 451 23.22 10.98 37.07
C GLN A 451 21.75 10.72 36.67
N ASN A 452 20.85 11.71 36.84
CA ASN A 452 19.43 11.60 36.45
C ASN A 452 19.24 10.96 35.08
N LEU A 453 20.23 11.12 34.21
CA LEU A 453 20.23 10.48 32.87
C LEU A 453 20.20 8.95 32.96
N ALA A 454 20.89 8.32 33.90
CA ALA A 454 20.99 6.85 33.94
C ALA A 454 19.70 6.17 34.39
N PHE A 455 19.03 6.69 35.44
CA PHE A 455 17.75 6.14 35.90
C PHE A 455 16.63 6.42 34.91
N SER A 456 16.53 7.66 34.42
CA SER A 456 15.57 8.03 33.37
C SER A 456 15.78 7.19 32.10
N GLN A 457 17.01 6.85 31.75
CA GLN A 457 17.30 5.92 30.65
C GLN A 457 16.82 4.49 30.95
N MET A 458 16.88 4.02 32.19
CA MET A 458 16.33 2.72 32.57
C MET A 458 14.80 2.70 32.42
N VAL A 459 14.11 3.71 32.94
CA VAL A 459 12.64 3.85 32.77
C VAL A 459 12.30 3.92 31.29
N GLN A 460 12.98 4.77 30.54
CA GLN A 460 12.78 4.90 29.10
C GLN A 460 12.99 3.57 28.37
N THR A 461 14.05 2.86 28.69
CA THR A 461 14.35 1.57 28.05
C THR A 461 13.26 0.54 28.34
N ASN A 462 12.86 0.42 29.62
CA ASN A 462 11.82 -0.52 30.03
C ASN A 462 10.48 -0.17 29.38
N PHE A 463 10.11 1.11 29.40
CA PHE A 463 8.86 1.57 28.78
C PHE A 463 8.87 1.39 27.27
N ASN A 464 9.91 1.81 26.56
CA ASN A 464 10.01 1.65 25.11
C ASN A 464 10.00 0.17 24.68
N ASN A 465 10.62 -0.72 25.47
CA ASN A 465 10.55 -2.15 25.21
C ASN A 465 9.11 -2.69 25.39
N ALA A 466 8.43 -2.34 26.48
CA ALA A 466 7.06 -2.73 26.74
C ALA A 466 6.10 -2.19 25.68
N LEU A 467 6.22 -0.92 25.34
CA LEU A 467 5.42 -0.27 24.29
C LEU A 467 5.68 -0.88 22.91
N SER A 468 6.95 -1.18 22.59
CA SER A 468 7.29 -1.85 21.32
C SER A 468 6.61 -3.20 21.20
N LEU A 469 6.62 -4.01 22.26
CA LEU A 469 5.96 -5.31 22.29
C LEU A 469 4.44 -5.20 22.16
N GLU A 470 3.83 -4.21 22.81
CA GLU A 470 2.39 -4.00 22.74
C GLU A 470 1.98 -3.49 21.36
N LEU A 471 2.67 -2.52 20.80
CA LEU A 471 2.41 -2.05 19.43
C LEU A 471 2.66 -3.13 18.38
N GLN A 472 3.65 -4.02 18.59
CA GLN A 472 3.81 -5.19 17.72
C GLN A 472 2.55 -6.05 17.69
N LYS A 473 1.94 -6.33 18.84
CA LYS A 473 0.70 -7.12 18.93
C LYS A 473 -0.48 -6.39 18.27
N ILE A 474 -0.68 -5.11 18.60
CA ILE A 474 -1.77 -4.30 18.07
C ILE A 474 -1.68 -4.20 16.54
N VAL A 475 -0.50 -3.87 16.00
CA VAL A 475 -0.29 -3.78 14.56
C VAL A 475 -0.46 -5.14 13.88
N ALA A 476 0.09 -6.22 14.45
CA ALA A 476 -0.08 -7.56 13.91
C ALA A 476 -1.55 -7.98 13.84
N ASN A 477 -2.31 -7.72 14.91
CA ASN A 477 -3.75 -8.01 14.97
C ASN A 477 -4.53 -7.18 13.95
N ALA A 478 -4.28 -5.86 13.87
CA ALA A 478 -4.95 -4.99 12.92
C ALA A 478 -4.72 -5.45 11.47
N ILE A 479 -3.48 -5.80 11.12
CA ILE A 479 -3.12 -6.31 9.80
C ILE A 479 -3.78 -7.68 9.55
N GLN A 480 -3.70 -8.61 10.51
CA GLN A 480 -4.31 -9.93 10.38
C GLN A 480 -5.82 -9.84 10.15
N HIS A 481 -6.51 -9.00 10.92
CA HIS A 481 -7.96 -8.83 10.81
C HIS A 481 -8.42 -8.06 9.57
N ALA A 482 -7.60 -7.14 9.09
CA ALA A 482 -7.96 -6.32 7.92
C ALA A 482 -7.56 -6.98 6.59
N PHE A 483 -6.36 -7.54 6.53
CA PHE A 483 -5.78 -8.08 5.31
C PHE A 483 -5.73 -9.62 5.25
N GLY A 484 -6.02 -10.31 6.36
CA GLY A 484 -5.95 -11.78 6.43
C GLY A 484 -4.54 -12.35 6.41
N ILE A 485 -3.49 -11.54 6.54
CA ILE A 485 -2.09 -11.94 6.45
C ILE A 485 -1.35 -11.76 7.77
N LYS A 486 -0.37 -12.63 8.05
CA LYS A 486 0.52 -12.47 9.20
C LYS A 486 1.63 -11.47 8.86
N ALA A 487 1.64 -10.34 9.57
CA ALA A 487 2.73 -9.39 9.45
C ALA A 487 3.93 -9.82 10.29
N ASP A 488 5.14 -9.66 9.73
CA ASP A 488 6.35 -9.70 10.53
C ASP A 488 6.56 -8.32 11.18
N VAL A 489 6.24 -8.23 12.44
CA VAL A 489 6.31 -7.01 13.25
C VAL A 489 7.52 -7.00 14.19
N SER A 490 8.42 -8.00 14.12
CA SER A 490 9.56 -8.16 15.03
C SER A 490 10.53 -6.97 15.01
N ASN A 491 10.56 -6.22 13.91
CA ASN A 491 11.41 -5.04 13.75
C ASN A 491 10.80 -3.72 14.26
N ILE A 492 9.57 -3.76 14.79
CA ILE A 492 8.94 -2.58 15.37
C ILE A 492 9.66 -2.25 16.68
N LYS A 493 10.39 -1.14 16.67
CA LYS A 493 11.05 -0.58 17.85
C LYS A 493 10.59 0.87 18.01
N VAL A 494 10.01 1.14 19.16
CA VAL A 494 9.62 2.50 19.55
C VAL A 494 10.76 3.10 20.35
N ASN A 495 11.06 4.36 20.07
CA ASN A 495 12.04 5.11 20.82
C ASN A 495 11.45 6.50 21.16
N ILE A 496 10.70 6.57 22.26
CA ILE A 496 10.20 7.84 22.79
C ILE A 496 11.34 8.49 23.58
N PRO A 497 11.74 9.71 23.23
CA PRO A 497 12.82 10.43 23.94
C PRO A 497 12.47 10.70 25.41
N ILE A 498 13.48 10.80 26.25
CA ILE A 498 13.36 11.05 27.70
C ILE A 498 12.59 12.35 28.00
N ASP A 499 12.88 13.40 27.26
CA ASP A 499 12.26 14.72 27.39
C ASP A 499 10.77 14.71 27.12
N VAL A 500 10.29 13.81 26.26
CA VAL A 500 8.87 13.60 25.97
C VAL A 500 8.16 12.87 27.13
N LEU A 501 8.88 12.00 27.83
CA LEU A 501 8.34 11.28 28.98
C LEU A 501 8.17 12.18 30.22
N ALA A 502 8.45 13.49 30.11
CA ALA A 502 8.21 14.53 31.12
C ALA A 502 8.51 14.05 32.54
N TRP A 503 9.61 13.32 32.68
CA TRP A 503 10.04 12.77 33.96
C TRP A 503 10.32 13.91 34.94
N ASN A 504 9.41 14.12 35.88
CA ASN A 504 9.64 15.01 36.99
C ASN A 504 10.38 14.21 38.08
N ASP A 505 11.56 14.65 38.41
CA ASP A 505 12.58 14.08 39.31
C ASP A 505 12.15 13.84 40.76
N GLN A 506 10.84 13.76 40.99
CA GLN A 506 10.26 13.69 42.33
C GLN A 506 10.28 12.29 42.94
N SER A 507 10.44 11.22 42.15
CA SER A 507 10.38 9.84 42.67
C SER A 507 11.50 9.57 43.67
N PHE A 508 12.68 10.13 43.45
CA PHE A 508 13.85 10.02 44.33
C PHE A 508 14.10 11.27 45.19
N SER A 509 13.21 12.29 45.17
CA SER A 509 13.25 13.37 46.10
C SER A 509 12.89 12.86 47.53
N PRO A 510 13.25 13.56 48.60
CA PRO A 510 12.90 13.14 49.97
C PRO A 510 11.41 12.89 50.19
N ASP A 511 10.56 13.53 49.40
CA ASP A 511 9.11 13.35 49.45
C ASP A 511 8.60 12.31 48.43
N GLY A 512 9.46 11.83 47.54
CA GLY A 512 9.10 10.87 46.52
C GLY A 512 8.83 9.48 47.09
N TRP A 513 7.94 8.75 46.41
CA TRP A 513 7.52 7.40 46.83
C TRP A 513 8.70 6.41 46.86
N CYS A 514 9.61 6.51 45.90
CA CYS A 514 10.77 5.62 45.81
C CYS A 514 11.72 5.83 46.99
N TYR A 515 12.01 7.12 47.31
CA TYR A 515 12.86 7.47 48.46
C TYR A 515 12.20 7.01 49.78
N LYS A 516 10.89 7.21 49.99
CA LYS A 516 10.18 6.75 51.17
C LYS A 516 10.16 5.23 51.30
N ALA A 517 9.87 4.52 50.23
CA ALA A 517 9.88 3.05 50.23
C ALA A 517 11.27 2.50 50.59
N MET A 518 12.34 3.09 50.01
CA MET A 518 13.73 2.68 50.28
C MET A 518 14.16 3.04 51.70
N THR A 519 13.78 4.21 52.18
CA THR A 519 14.11 4.66 53.55
C THR A 519 13.43 3.78 54.58
N ASN A 520 12.15 3.50 54.40
CA ASN A 520 11.39 2.59 55.29
C ASN A 520 12.00 1.19 55.31
N PHE A 521 12.37 0.66 54.14
CA PHE A 521 13.04 -0.65 54.02
C PHE A 521 14.39 -0.67 54.74
N ILE A 522 15.20 0.41 54.64
CA ILE A 522 16.48 0.51 55.31
C ILE A 522 16.29 0.67 56.81
N ASP A 523 15.35 1.48 57.25
CA ASP A 523 15.04 1.67 58.66
C ASP A 523 14.49 0.41 59.31
N GLU A 524 13.58 -0.32 58.67
CA GLU A 524 13.15 -1.65 59.15
C GLU A 524 14.30 -2.65 59.17
N SER A 525 15.14 -2.68 58.16
CA SER A 525 16.30 -3.56 58.09
C SER A 525 17.35 -3.18 59.15
N SER A 526 17.63 -1.89 59.32
CA SER A 526 18.57 -1.38 60.30
C SER A 526 18.09 -1.55 61.74
N SER A 527 16.78 -1.41 62.00
CA SER A 527 16.22 -1.69 63.35
C SER A 527 16.29 -3.15 63.73
N ARG A 528 16.16 -4.06 62.79
CA ARG A 528 16.35 -5.52 63.03
C ARG A 528 17.81 -5.94 63.16
N PHE A 529 18.74 -5.21 62.57
CA PHE A 529 20.16 -5.56 62.51
C PHE A 529 21.07 -4.67 63.33
N SER A 530 20.58 -3.54 63.88
CA SER A 530 21.39 -2.59 64.64
C SER A 530 22.09 -3.21 65.87
N PHE A 531 21.54 -4.29 66.43
CA PHE A 531 22.13 -5.01 67.56
C PHE A 531 23.24 -6.03 67.16
N THR A 532 23.29 -6.45 65.95
CA THR A 532 24.19 -7.48 65.45
C THR A 532 25.37 -6.92 64.67
N TRP A 533 25.26 -5.73 64.08
CA TRP A 533 26.25 -5.17 63.18
C TRP A 533 27.57 -4.75 63.86
N ASP A 534 27.51 -4.29 65.06
CA ASP A 534 28.74 -3.93 65.85
C ASP A 534 29.49 -5.18 66.38
N LYS A 535 28.93 -6.38 66.26
CA LYS A 535 29.49 -7.62 66.77
C LYS A 535 29.87 -8.64 65.71
N LEU A 536 29.65 -8.37 64.43
CA LEU A 536 29.95 -9.32 63.36
C LEU A 536 31.45 -9.55 63.22
N ARG A 537 31.92 -10.67 63.75
CA ARG A 537 33.30 -11.17 63.60
C ARG A 537 33.44 -12.21 62.48
N ASP A 538 32.32 -12.71 61.90
CA ASP A 538 32.34 -13.81 60.93
C ASP A 538 31.79 -13.35 59.57
N ARG A 539 32.59 -13.62 58.48
CA ARG A 539 32.22 -13.34 57.08
C ARG A 539 30.97 -14.09 56.61
N SER A 540 30.66 -15.26 57.20
CA SER A 540 29.53 -16.07 56.82
C SER A 540 28.19 -15.43 57.22
N GLU A 541 28.15 -14.80 58.38
CA GLU A 541 26.95 -14.14 58.93
C GLU A 541 26.65 -12.85 58.18
N ALA A 542 27.67 -12.07 57.77
CA ALA A 542 27.53 -10.90 56.94
C ALA A 542 27.01 -11.25 55.53
N ALA A 543 27.48 -12.35 54.95
CA ALA A 543 27.00 -12.85 53.66
C ALA A 543 25.55 -13.33 53.70
N GLU A 544 25.11 -13.85 54.85
CA GLU A 544 23.74 -14.30 55.05
C GLU A 544 22.76 -13.12 55.17
N ILE A 545 23.18 -12.04 55.87
CA ILE A 545 22.43 -10.79 55.97
C ILE A 545 22.30 -10.13 54.58
N ALA A 546 23.38 -10.03 53.83
CA ALA A 546 23.38 -9.48 52.50
C ALA A 546 22.43 -10.26 51.56
N ARG A 547 22.43 -11.62 51.65
CA ARG A 547 21.48 -12.45 50.91
C ARG A 547 20.04 -12.24 51.40
N GLY A 548 19.84 -12.00 52.71
CA GLY A 548 18.52 -11.65 53.28
C GLY A 548 17.97 -10.34 52.71
N VAL A 549 18.83 -9.31 52.60
CA VAL A 549 18.45 -8.05 51.97
C VAL A 549 18.05 -8.24 50.51
N GLN A 550 18.85 -8.98 49.74
CA GLN A 550 18.51 -9.27 48.33
C GLN A 550 17.20 -10.03 48.20
N ARG A 551 16.92 -10.98 49.08
CA ARG A 551 15.66 -11.73 49.07
C ARG A 551 14.46 -10.81 49.32
N LYS A 552 14.56 -9.96 50.34
CA LYS A 552 13.49 -9.00 50.68
C LYS A 552 13.24 -7.98 49.57
N ILE A 553 14.28 -7.48 48.88
CA ILE A 553 14.09 -6.59 47.72
C ILE A 553 13.32 -7.31 46.63
N LYS A 554 13.60 -8.60 46.36
CA LYS A 554 12.87 -9.40 45.36
C LYS A 554 11.39 -9.65 45.74
N GLU A 555 11.07 -9.61 47.03
CA GLU A 555 9.71 -9.83 47.54
C GLU A 555 8.86 -8.53 47.57
N LEU A 556 9.44 -7.37 47.34
CA LEU A 556 8.71 -6.09 47.32
C LEU A 556 7.88 -5.95 46.03
N ASP A 557 6.62 -5.61 46.20
CA ASP A 557 5.74 -5.23 45.10
C ASP A 557 5.91 -3.73 44.78
N PHE A 558 6.87 -3.43 43.93
CA PHE A 558 7.19 -2.07 43.52
C PHE A 558 6.04 -1.40 42.76
N VAL A 559 5.21 -2.15 42.04
CA VAL A 559 4.05 -1.60 41.32
C VAL A 559 3.03 -1.02 42.30
N SER A 560 2.76 -1.73 43.41
CA SER A 560 1.87 -1.24 44.46
C SER A 560 2.44 -0.07 45.26
N LEU A 561 3.76 -0.01 45.35
CA LEU A 561 4.46 1.10 46.02
C LEU A 561 4.55 2.38 45.19
N THR A 562 4.42 2.27 43.85
CA THR A 562 4.49 3.42 42.94
C THR A 562 3.19 4.22 43.00
N THR A 563 3.22 5.37 43.60
CA THR A 563 2.06 6.26 43.71
C THR A 563 2.31 7.56 42.93
N TYR A 564 1.43 7.84 41.99
CA TYR A 564 1.40 9.09 41.23
C TYR A 564 0.13 9.86 41.54
N PRO A 565 0.13 11.19 41.40
CA PRO A 565 -1.13 11.95 41.39
C PRO A 565 -2.04 11.42 40.26
N GLU A 566 -3.32 11.15 40.56
CA GLU A 566 -4.27 10.59 39.58
C GLU A 566 -4.40 11.46 38.32
N ASP A 567 -4.44 12.78 38.48
CA ASP A 567 -4.52 13.72 37.37
C ASP A 567 -3.27 13.63 36.45
N PHE A 568 -2.08 13.50 37.05
CA PHE A 568 -0.84 13.35 36.26
C PHE A 568 -0.85 12.10 35.41
N LEU A 569 -1.19 10.94 35.97
CA LEU A 569 -1.22 9.68 35.23
C LEU A 569 -2.24 9.72 34.11
N LYS A 570 -3.41 10.35 34.34
CA LYS A 570 -4.44 10.47 33.32
C LYS A 570 -3.99 11.33 32.14
N ASP A 571 -3.49 12.53 32.41
CA ASP A 571 -3.04 13.46 31.37
C ASP A 571 -1.82 12.89 30.60
N PHE A 572 -0.92 12.24 31.33
CA PHE A 572 0.23 11.60 30.76
C PHE A 572 -0.15 10.37 29.91
N GLY A 573 -1.09 9.55 30.39
CA GLY A 573 -1.64 8.42 29.66
C GLY A 573 -2.29 8.84 28.33
N GLU A 574 -3.04 9.95 28.32
CA GLU A 574 -3.60 10.49 27.08
C GLU A 574 -2.51 11.00 26.12
N SER A 575 -1.47 11.64 26.63
CA SER A 575 -0.33 12.06 25.81
C SER A 575 0.40 10.86 25.20
N LEU A 576 0.60 9.78 25.95
CA LEU A 576 1.18 8.53 25.47
C LEU A 576 0.30 7.86 24.41
N LYS A 577 -1.02 7.90 24.55
CA LYS A 577 -1.94 7.40 23.50
C LYS A 577 -1.76 8.15 22.18
N GLN A 578 -1.64 9.49 22.24
CA GLN A 578 -1.41 10.28 21.01
C GLN A 578 -0.08 9.92 20.35
N ILE A 579 0.98 9.77 21.14
CA ILE A 579 2.30 9.34 20.63
C ILE A 579 2.21 7.92 20.04
N ALA A 580 1.54 6.99 20.73
CA ALA A 580 1.34 5.63 20.25
C ALA A 580 0.55 5.60 18.93
N LYS A 581 -0.47 6.46 18.75
CA LYS A 581 -1.22 6.61 17.49
C LYS A 581 -0.34 7.11 16.37
N LEU A 582 0.46 8.14 16.62
CA LEU A 582 1.39 8.66 15.60
C LEU A 582 2.42 7.60 15.18
N GLU A 583 3.01 6.91 16.15
CA GLU A 583 4.01 5.89 15.89
C GLU A 583 3.38 4.67 15.19
N ALA A 584 2.20 4.25 15.58
CA ALA A 584 1.49 3.15 14.93
C ALA A 584 1.10 3.48 13.49
N ASN A 585 0.67 4.72 13.20
CA ASN A 585 0.43 5.18 11.84
C ASN A 585 1.72 5.19 11.01
N ARG A 586 2.83 5.69 11.58
CA ARG A 586 4.14 5.64 10.93
C ARG A 586 4.55 4.20 10.61
N LEU A 587 4.36 3.29 11.55
CA LEU A 587 4.70 1.88 11.39
C LEU A 587 3.81 1.16 10.37
N LEU A 588 2.52 1.49 10.29
CA LEU A 588 1.65 1.00 9.22
C LEU A 588 2.10 1.49 7.84
N ALA A 589 2.55 2.75 7.76
CA ALA A 589 3.08 3.33 6.53
C ALA A 589 4.44 2.73 6.14
N GLU A 590 5.34 2.48 7.10
CA GLU A 590 6.67 1.91 6.88
C GLU A 590 6.66 0.40 6.68
N LYS A 591 5.76 -0.32 7.35
CA LYS A 591 5.54 -1.74 7.12
C LYS A 591 4.78 -1.92 5.82
N GLN A 592 5.51 -1.67 4.75
CA GLN A 592 5.15 -1.92 3.36
C GLN A 592 4.71 -3.38 3.17
N LEU A 593 3.53 -3.73 3.72
CA LEU A 593 2.85 -4.88 3.15
C LEU A 593 2.60 -4.56 1.68
N PHE A 594 2.35 -3.30 1.41
CA PHE A 594 2.21 -2.70 0.11
C PHE A 594 2.56 -1.21 0.27
N ARG A 595 3.47 -0.68 -0.55
CA ARG A 595 3.89 0.72 -0.51
C ARG A 595 2.68 1.62 -0.77
N THR A 596 2.17 2.26 0.26
CA THR A 596 1.16 3.31 0.12
C THR A 596 1.70 4.60 0.71
N THR A 597 1.72 5.65 -0.08
CA THR A 597 2.02 7.00 0.40
C THR A 597 0.82 7.51 1.19
N PHE A 598 0.91 7.47 2.52
CA PHE A 598 -0.01 8.22 3.36
C PHE A 598 0.40 9.68 3.32
N THR A 599 -0.43 10.54 2.76
CA THR A 599 -0.37 11.97 3.03
C THR A 599 -1.09 12.22 4.36
N ALA A 600 -0.34 12.61 5.37
CA ALA A 600 -0.88 13.07 6.64
C ALA A 600 -1.64 14.38 6.48
#